data_4cb7d96213d674bfc1b090f54dbec763
#
_entry.id   4cb7d96213d674bfc1b090f54dbec763
#
_cell.length_a   1.000
_cell.length_b   1.000
_cell.length_c   1.000
_cell.angle_alpha   90.00
_cell.angle_beta   90.00
_cell.angle_gamma   90.00
#
_symmetry.space_group_name_H-M   'P 1'
#
loop_
_entity.id
_entity.type
_entity.pdbx_description
1 polymer ?
#
loop_
_entity_poly.entity_id
_entity_poly.type
_entity_poly.pdbx_seq_one_letter_code
_entity_poly.pdbx_strand_id
1 'polypeptide(L)'
;MSARHDLTFASDNTAGICPEALAALNAANASCVPSYGEDATTARAHQLFRELFATDCETFFVFNGTAANALALSALCARHQSVLCHEIAHIDTDECGAPEFFTGGSKLLPLPGTSGQLSPATVAAALTRGHGVHFPKPGALSLTQSTEHGTLYAPAAIRALADLAHAHGLAVHMDGARFANASAASAAHGHSPADLTWRAGVDVLCFGGTKNGLLTTEAVVFFNKTLARDFAYRVKQAGQLASKQRFASAQWCAILESGAWLRHATHANTQAKKLASALRGLSGVTLLHEPAVNAVFVQLPPATAQALFARGWHFHPFIGDHGYRLMCSWATTDAVINDFVTDLKSALNGTVLS
;
A
#
# COMPACT_ATOMS: atom_id res chain seq x y z
N MET A 1 -1.46 -13.08 -35.46
CA MET A 1 -1.08 -11.95 -34.58
C MET A 1 -0.83 -12.54 -33.21
N SER A 2 0.39 -12.51 -32.69
CA SER A 2 0.69 -12.89 -31.33
C SER A 2 -0.19 -12.04 -30.42
N ALA A 3 -0.89 -12.64 -29.43
CA ALA A 3 -1.62 -11.90 -28.43
C ALA A 3 -0.61 -10.94 -27.77
N ARG A 4 -0.78 -9.61 -27.96
CA ARG A 4 0.01 -8.65 -27.22
C ARG A 4 -0.31 -8.88 -25.75
N HIS A 5 0.72 -8.99 -24.93
CA HIS A 5 0.60 -9.01 -23.47
C HIS A 5 -0.14 -7.74 -23.02
N ASP A 6 -0.71 -7.79 -21.82
CA ASP A 6 -1.30 -6.60 -21.20
C ASP A 6 -0.26 -5.49 -21.13
N LEU A 7 -0.41 -4.47 -21.99
CA LEU A 7 0.56 -3.39 -22.17
C LEU A 7 0.39 -2.36 -21.05
N THR A 8 0.58 -2.78 -19.79
CA THR A 8 0.28 -1.90 -18.67
C THR A 8 1.37 -1.90 -17.61
N PHE A 9 1.74 -0.69 -17.20
CA PHE A 9 2.46 -0.37 -15.98
C PHE A 9 1.67 0.67 -15.15
N ALA A 10 0.36 0.77 -15.37
CA ALA A 10 -0.49 1.77 -14.73
C ALA A 10 -0.60 1.54 -13.22
N SER A 11 -0.84 0.29 -12.81
CA SER A 11 -1.02 -0.08 -11.42
C SER A 11 -0.84 -1.58 -11.22
N ASP A 12 -0.39 -1.97 -10.04
CA ASP A 12 -0.43 -3.35 -9.55
C ASP A 12 -1.87 -3.88 -9.36
N ASN A 13 -2.88 -2.99 -9.30
CA ASN A 13 -4.31 -3.36 -9.33
C ASN A 13 -4.77 -3.93 -10.69
N THR A 14 -3.99 -3.78 -11.77
CA THR A 14 -4.36 -4.32 -13.09
C THR A 14 -4.06 -5.81 -13.22
N ALA A 15 -3.23 -6.36 -12.35
CA ALA A 15 -2.95 -7.79 -12.32
C ALA A 15 -4.18 -8.59 -11.85
N GLY A 16 -4.33 -9.79 -12.37
CA GLY A 16 -5.37 -10.71 -11.92
C GLY A 16 -5.11 -11.26 -10.51
N ILE A 17 -5.98 -12.19 -10.09
CA ILE A 17 -5.79 -12.93 -8.84
C ILE A 17 -4.65 -13.95 -9.00
N CYS A 18 -3.81 -14.10 -7.97
CA CYS A 18 -2.73 -15.08 -8.01
C CYS A 18 -3.25 -16.52 -7.90
N PRO A 19 -2.51 -17.51 -8.44
CA PRO A 19 -2.96 -18.90 -8.47
C PRO A 19 -3.29 -19.47 -7.08
N GLU A 20 -2.52 -19.13 -6.05
CA GLU A 20 -2.73 -19.61 -4.69
C GLU A 20 -4.06 -19.11 -4.12
N ALA A 21 -4.38 -17.83 -4.31
CA ALA A 21 -5.64 -17.26 -3.86
C ALA A 21 -6.84 -17.81 -4.64
N LEU A 22 -6.70 -18.00 -5.96
CA LEU A 22 -7.77 -18.59 -6.80
C LEU A 22 -8.07 -20.02 -6.37
N ALA A 23 -7.05 -20.84 -6.13
CA ALA A 23 -7.20 -22.21 -5.64
C ALA A 23 -7.89 -22.23 -4.26
N ALA A 24 -7.53 -21.31 -3.36
CA ALA A 24 -8.14 -21.20 -2.03
C ALA A 24 -9.62 -20.82 -2.09
N LEU A 25 -10.00 -19.92 -3.01
CA LEU A 25 -11.41 -19.56 -3.23
C LEU A 25 -12.22 -20.78 -3.67
N ASN A 26 -11.69 -21.57 -4.59
CA ASN A 26 -12.33 -22.81 -5.04
C ASN A 26 -12.49 -23.83 -3.89
N ALA A 27 -11.44 -24.01 -3.08
CA ALA A 27 -11.48 -24.89 -1.92
C ALA A 27 -12.48 -24.41 -0.86
N ALA A 28 -12.54 -23.11 -0.57
CA ALA A 28 -13.48 -22.52 0.39
C ALA A 28 -14.95 -22.63 -0.04
N ASN A 29 -15.22 -22.96 -1.31
CA ASN A 29 -16.57 -23.13 -1.85
C ASN A 29 -17.16 -24.54 -1.62
N ALA A 30 -16.40 -25.46 -1.01
CA ALA A 30 -16.75 -26.88 -0.98
C ALA A 30 -17.88 -27.24 0.01
N SER A 31 -18.19 -26.41 1.01
CA SER A 31 -19.15 -26.75 2.08
C SER A 31 -19.89 -25.56 2.66
N CYS A 32 -20.92 -25.83 3.45
CA CYS A 32 -21.57 -24.85 4.31
C CYS A 32 -20.79 -24.71 5.62
N VAL A 33 -20.46 -23.47 5.99
CA VAL A 33 -19.76 -23.12 7.22
C VAL A 33 -20.45 -21.91 7.88
N PRO A 34 -20.21 -21.65 9.19
CA PRO A 34 -20.72 -20.45 9.85
C PRO A 34 -20.38 -19.16 9.09
N SER A 35 -21.27 -18.18 9.15
CA SER A 35 -21.13 -16.89 8.48
C SER A 35 -20.38 -15.86 9.34
N TYR A 36 -20.08 -14.71 8.74
CA TYR A 36 -19.55 -13.51 9.40
C TYR A 36 -18.23 -13.71 10.16
N GLY A 37 -17.41 -14.68 9.74
CA GLY A 37 -16.09 -14.91 10.32
C GLY A 37 -16.05 -15.91 11.48
N GLU A 38 -17.16 -16.56 11.79
CA GLU A 38 -17.23 -17.60 12.85
C GLU A 38 -16.77 -18.97 12.34
N ASP A 39 -16.12 -19.02 11.18
CA ASP A 39 -15.62 -20.24 10.55
C ASP A 39 -14.14 -20.51 10.87
N ALA A 40 -13.74 -21.79 10.72
CA ALA A 40 -12.38 -22.23 11.03
C ALA A 40 -11.32 -21.58 10.13
N THR A 41 -11.65 -21.24 8.87
CA THR A 41 -10.73 -20.59 7.94
C THR A 41 -10.41 -19.18 8.41
N THR A 42 -11.42 -18.44 8.87
CA THR A 42 -11.21 -17.11 9.44
C THR A 42 -10.40 -17.16 10.74
N ALA A 43 -10.68 -18.13 11.62
CA ALA A 43 -9.87 -18.34 12.82
C ALA A 43 -8.40 -18.65 12.48
N ARG A 44 -8.16 -19.47 11.45
CA ARG A 44 -6.79 -19.77 10.98
C ARG A 44 -6.10 -18.53 10.40
N ALA A 45 -6.81 -17.71 9.62
CA ALA A 45 -6.24 -16.46 9.11
C ALA A 45 -5.80 -15.53 10.25
N HIS A 46 -6.62 -15.34 11.28
CA HIS A 46 -6.23 -14.54 12.46
C HIS A 46 -4.97 -15.09 13.15
N GLN A 47 -4.86 -16.42 13.27
CA GLN A 47 -3.67 -17.06 13.84
C GLN A 47 -2.42 -16.77 12.98
N LEU A 48 -2.53 -16.86 11.66
CA LEU A 48 -1.42 -16.58 10.73
C LEU A 48 -0.91 -15.14 10.84
N PHE A 49 -1.79 -14.18 11.06
CA PHE A 49 -1.37 -12.79 11.31
C PHE A 49 -0.59 -12.66 12.62
N ARG A 50 -0.99 -13.35 13.69
CA ARG A 50 -0.23 -13.38 14.97
C ARG A 50 1.14 -14.05 14.77
N GLU A 51 1.20 -15.14 14.00
CA GLU A 51 2.45 -15.82 13.65
C GLU A 51 3.36 -14.90 12.82
N LEU A 52 2.82 -14.23 11.78
CA LEU A 52 3.55 -13.33 10.90
C LEU A 52 4.21 -12.18 11.65
N PHE A 53 3.49 -11.56 12.56
CA PHE A 53 3.97 -10.41 13.34
C PHE A 53 4.63 -10.81 14.67
N ALA A 54 4.63 -12.09 15.01
CA ALA A 54 5.17 -12.62 16.28
C ALA A 54 4.64 -11.84 17.51
N THR A 55 3.34 -11.54 17.51
CA THR A 55 2.65 -10.82 18.60
C THR A 55 1.16 -11.12 18.61
N ASP A 56 0.52 -10.91 19.76
CA ASP A 56 -0.93 -10.96 19.86
C ASP A 56 -1.54 -9.69 19.26
N CYS A 57 -2.21 -9.83 18.13
CA CYS A 57 -2.87 -8.74 17.40
C CYS A 57 -4.31 -9.11 17.05
N GLU A 58 -5.14 -8.11 16.82
CA GLU A 58 -6.49 -8.28 16.28
C GLU A 58 -6.52 -7.89 14.80
N THR A 59 -7.13 -8.75 13.98
CA THR A 59 -7.17 -8.56 12.53
C THR A 59 -8.62 -8.53 12.07
N PHE A 60 -8.93 -7.63 11.12
CA PHE A 60 -10.24 -7.52 10.49
C PHE A 60 -10.05 -7.47 8.97
N PHE A 61 -10.90 -8.19 8.23
CA PHE A 61 -10.85 -8.20 6.77
C PHE A 61 -11.92 -7.27 6.21
N VAL A 62 -11.49 -6.40 5.29
CA VAL A 62 -12.35 -5.43 4.60
C VAL A 62 -12.13 -5.53 3.10
N PHE A 63 -13.03 -4.92 2.31
CA PHE A 63 -13.08 -5.09 0.87
C PHE A 63 -11.92 -4.43 0.11
N ASN A 64 -11.53 -3.21 0.50
CA ASN A 64 -10.51 -2.42 -0.21
C ASN A 64 -9.70 -1.53 0.74
N GLY A 65 -8.61 -0.91 0.21
CA GLY A 65 -7.70 -0.06 0.97
C GLY A 65 -8.35 1.17 1.55
N THR A 66 -9.24 1.82 0.81
CA THR A 66 -9.99 3.01 1.29
C THR A 66 -10.83 2.67 2.53
N ALA A 67 -11.55 1.52 2.50
CA ALA A 67 -12.26 1.07 3.69
C ALA A 67 -11.33 0.75 4.85
N ALA A 68 -10.17 0.13 4.57
CA ALA A 68 -9.18 -0.17 5.61
C ALA A 68 -8.67 1.10 6.29
N ASN A 69 -8.20 2.08 5.52
CA ASN A 69 -7.68 3.34 6.03
C ASN A 69 -8.74 4.17 6.76
N ALA A 70 -9.89 4.39 6.12
CA ALA A 70 -10.95 5.23 6.68
C ALA A 70 -11.51 4.66 7.98
N LEU A 71 -11.72 3.33 8.06
CA LEU A 71 -12.21 2.68 9.28
C LEU A 71 -11.14 2.63 10.37
N ALA A 72 -9.88 2.32 10.03
CA ALA A 72 -8.79 2.36 10.98
C ALA A 72 -8.68 3.75 11.61
N LEU A 73 -8.61 4.81 10.80
CA LEU A 73 -8.56 6.19 11.28
C LEU A 73 -9.77 6.57 12.12
N SER A 74 -10.97 6.04 11.79
CA SER A 74 -12.18 6.28 12.59
C SER A 74 -12.11 5.66 13.99
N ALA A 75 -11.28 4.64 14.20
CA ALA A 75 -11.04 4.07 15.51
C ALA A 75 -9.99 4.87 16.32
N LEU A 76 -9.12 5.60 15.62
CA LEU A 76 -8.02 6.36 16.23
C LEU A 76 -8.39 7.80 16.58
N CYS A 77 -9.33 8.40 15.85
CA CYS A 77 -9.64 9.82 15.95
C CYS A 77 -11.10 10.09 16.32
N ALA A 78 -11.31 10.98 17.28
CA ALA A 78 -12.61 11.62 17.49
C ALA A 78 -12.80 12.77 16.48
N ARG A 79 -14.07 13.10 16.17
CA ARG A 79 -14.46 14.08 15.12
C ARG A 79 -13.81 15.46 15.23
N HIS A 80 -13.38 15.90 16.42
CA HIS A 80 -12.72 17.19 16.68
C HIS A 80 -11.20 17.08 16.55
N GLN A 81 -10.67 15.91 16.28
CA GLN A 81 -9.25 15.67 16.14
C GLN A 81 -8.80 15.77 14.66
N SER A 82 -7.52 15.70 14.45
CA SER A 82 -6.90 15.69 13.14
C SER A 82 -5.92 14.53 12.99
N VAL A 83 -5.72 14.12 11.74
CA VAL A 83 -4.73 13.14 11.33
C VAL A 83 -3.59 13.89 10.64
N LEU A 84 -2.37 13.74 11.14
CA LEU A 84 -1.16 14.22 10.47
C LEU A 84 -0.76 13.18 9.43
N CYS A 85 -0.54 13.59 8.18
CA CYS A 85 -0.11 12.71 7.10
C CYS A 85 0.83 13.46 6.14
N HIS A 86 1.51 12.75 5.25
CA HIS A 86 2.28 13.39 4.18
C HIS A 86 1.33 14.03 3.15
N GLU A 87 1.74 15.15 2.53
CA GLU A 87 0.93 15.89 1.56
C GLU A 87 0.54 15.11 0.29
N ILE A 88 1.21 14.01 0.00
CA ILE A 88 0.86 13.09 -1.10
C ILE A 88 0.30 11.76 -0.58
N ALA A 89 -0.04 11.66 0.72
CA ALA A 89 -0.62 10.43 1.27
C ALA A 89 -1.95 10.13 0.59
N HIS A 90 -2.17 8.86 0.22
CA HIS A 90 -3.37 8.39 -0.47
C HIS A 90 -4.66 8.79 0.26
N ILE A 91 -4.65 8.79 1.59
CA ILE A 91 -5.79 9.19 2.42
C ILE A 91 -6.23 10.64 2.18
N ASP A 92 -5.32 11.54 1.79
CA ASP A 92 -5.59 12.95 1.49
C ASP A 92 -5.94 13.16 0.02
N THR A 93 -5.23 12.46 -0.89
CA THR A 93 -5.23 12.77 -2.32
C THR A 93 -6.20 11.93 -3.15
N ASP A 94 -6.53 10.69 -2.74
CA ASP A 94 -7.19 9.72 -3.63
C ASP A 94 -8.22 8.79 -2.92
N GLU A 95 -8.81 9.24 -1.81
CA GLU A 95 -9.88 8.52 -1.09
C GLU A 95 -11.20 9.29 -0.99
N CYS A 96 -11.35 10.36 -1.77
CA CYS A 96 -12.62 11.11 -1.93
C CYS A 96 -13.25 11.54 -0.60
N GLY A 97 -12.45 11.90 0.42
CA GLY A 97 -12.93 12.30 1.73
C GLY A 97 -13.50 11.15 2.58
N ALA A 98 -13.18 9.90 2.25
CA ALA A 98 -13.64 8.75 3.05
C ALA A 98 -13.10 8.78 4.49
N PRO A 99 -11.83 9.13 4.76
CA PRO A 99 -11.35 9.28 6.13
C PRO A 99 -12.17 10.29 6.93
N GLU A 100 -12.44 11.46 6.38
CA GLU A 100 -13.25 12.51 7.03
C GLU A 100 -14.68 12.04 7.27
N PHE A 101 -15.28 11.35 6.29
CA PHE A 101 -16.65 10.83 6.40
C PHE A 101 -16.76 9.81 7.54
N PHE A 102 -15.91 8.80 7.57
CA PHE A 102 -15.99 7.71 8.56
C PHE A 102 -15.48 8.10 9.96
N THR A 103 -14.61 9.09 10.07
CA THR A 103 -14.23 9.68 11.37
C THR A 103 -15.30 10.62 11.93
N GLY A 104 -16.30 10.99 11.12
CA GLY A 104 -17.34 11.94 11.49
C GLY A 104 -16.87 13.40 11.44
N GLY A 105 -15.81 13.69 10.65
CA GLY A 105 -15.33 15.04 10.39
C GLY A 105 -13.94 15.36 10.90
N SER A 106 -13.12 14.36 11.26
CA SER A 106 -11.69 14.62 11.59
C SER A 106 -11.00 15.24 10.38
N LYS A 107 -10.17 16.24 10.63
CA LYS A 107 -9.46 16.95 9.56
C LYS A 107 -8.16 16.23 9.23
N LEU A 108 -7.90 15.98 7.96
CA LEU A 108 -6.54 15.64 7.50
C LEU A 108 -5.68 16.90 7.52
N LEU A 109 -4.46 16.79 7.99
CA LEU A 109 -3.45 17.85 8.02
C LEU A 109 -2.22 17.37 7.23
N PRO A 110 -2.22 17.60 5.89
CA PRO A 110 -1.09 17.24 5.06
C PRO A 110 0.15 18.08 5.43
N LEU A 111 1.28 17.38 5.56
CA LEU A 111 2.56 17.94 5.95
C LEU A 111 3.58 17.74 4.82
N PRO A 112 4.46 18.71 4.57
CA PRO A 112 5.51 18.55 3.58
C PRO A 112 6.55 17.53 4.05
N GLY A 113 7.14 16.82 3.07
CA GLY A 113 8.22 15.89 3.31
C GLY A 113 9.04 15.62 2.05
N THR A 114 10.07 14.82 2.20
CA THR A 114 10.96 14.48 1.09
C THR A 114 10.71 13.05 0.63
N SER A 115 10.51 12.86 -0.65
CA SER A 115 10.32 11.51 -1.25
C SER A 115 9.17 10.72 -0.62
N GLY A 116 8.09 11.39 -0.24
CA GLY A 116 6.93 10.77 0.40
C GLY A 116 7.10 10.47 1.90
N GLN A 117 8.19 10.92 2.52
CA GLN A 117 8.49 10.66 3.93
C GLN A 117 8.37 11.91 4.79
N LEU A 118 7.70 11.77 5.93
CA LEU A 118 7.70 12.77 7.01
C LEU A 118 8.99 12.68 7.82
N SER A 119 9.40 13.81 8.40
CA SER A 119 10.47 13.87 9.38
C SER A 119 9.94 14.16 10.78
N PRO A 120 10.64 13.75 11.86
CA PRO A 120 10.27 14.15 13.20
C PRO A 120 10.18 15.67 13.39
N ALA A 121 11.04 16.44 12.71
CA ALA A 121 11.03 17.91 12.77
C ALA A 121 9.74 18.49 12.17
N THR A 122 9.30 17.97 11.01
CA THR A 122 8.05 18.40 10.37
C THR A 122 6.83 18.08 11.23
N VAL A 123 6.79 16.88 11.82
CA VAL A 123 5.70 16.47 12.71
C VAL A 123 5.71 17.30 14.01
N ALA A 124 6.87 17.54 14.62
CA ALA A 124 6.99 18.36 15.83
C ALA A 124 6.49 19.80 15.59
N ALA A 125 6.83 20.39 14.44
CA ALA A 125 6.33 21.73 14.07
C ALA A 125 4.80 21.75 13.92
N ALA A 126 4.19 20.68 13.36
CA ALA A 126 2.75 20.58 13.24
C ALA A 126 2.06 20.42 14.61
N LEU A 127 2.66 19.68 15.54
CA LEU A 127 2.13 19.49 16.90
C LEU A 127 2.10 20.78 17.72
N THR A 128 2.97 21.74 17.44
CA THR A 128 3.01 23.05 18.10
C THR A 128 2.15 24.10 17.40
N ARG A 129 1.56 23.79 16.25
CA ARG A 129 0.78 24.70 15.40
C ARG A 129 -0.66 24.86 15.88
N GLY A 130 -0.97 25.09 17.07
CA GLY A 130 -2.37 25.14 17.49
C GLY A 130 -2.64 26.23 18.53
N HIS A 131 -3.90 26.65 18.62
CA HIS A 131 -4.37 27.65 19.58
C HIS A 131 -5.49 27.09 20.46
N GLY A 132 -5.20 26.04 21.23
CA GLY A 132 -6.17 25.40 22.12
C GLY A 132 -7.41 24.94 21.35
N VAL A 133 -8.60 25.27 21.83
CA VAL A 133 -9.91 24.82 21.28
C VAL A 133 -10.24 25.36 19.90
N HIS A 134 -9.47 26.32 19.39
CA HIS A 134 -9.68 26.91 18.05
C HIS A 134 -9.04 26.11 16.91
N PHE A 135 -8.25 25.10 17.24
CA PHE A 135 -7.55 24.26 16.27
C PHE A 135 -7.87 22.78 16.50
N PRO A 136 -8.05 21.96 15.44
CA PRO A 136 -8.27 20.53 15.61
C PRO A 136 -7.12 19.88 16.38
N LYS A 137 -7.43 19.21 17.50
CA LYS A 137 -6.41 18.55 18.31
C LYS A 137 -5.83 17.37 17.53
N PRO A 138 -4.50 17.26 17.34
CA PRO A 138 -3.93 16.07 16.72
C PRO A 138 -4.32 14.79 17.47
N GLY A 139 -4.73 13.75 16.74
CA GLY A 139 -5.18 12.48 17.30
C GLY A 139 -4.46 11.28 16.72
N ALA A 140 -3.98 11.36 15.47
CA ALA A 140 -3.23 10.29 14.85
C ALA A 140 -2.14 10.84 13.94
N LEU A 141 -1.07 10.04 13.78
CA LEU A 141 -0.06 10.16 12.74
C LEU A 141 -0.25 9.01 11.75
N SER A 142 -0.38 9.31 10.46
CA SER A 142 -0.48 8.32 9.38
C SER A 142 0.81 8.30 8.56
N LEU A 143 1.40 7.13 8.42
CA LEU A 143 2.57 6.85 7.59
C LEU A 143 2.16 5.90 6.46
N THR A 144 2.81 6.00 5.29
CA THR A 144 2.61 5.06 4.17
C THR A 144 3.87 4.20 3.96
N GLN A 145 3.74 2.88 3.93
CA GLN A 145 4.84 1.94 3.76
C GLN A 145 4.49 0.85 2.71
N SER A 146 5.13 0.82 1.52
CA SER A 146 6.03 1.84 0.97
C SER A 146 5.30 3.14 0.65
N THR A 147 6.03 4.26 0.64
CA THR A 147 5.44 5.57 0.31
C THR A 147 4.91 5.62 -1.13
N GLU A 148 4.14 6.63 -1.45
CA GLU A 148 3.59 6.89 -2.79
C GLU A 148 4.70 7.11 -3.84
N HIS A 149 5.87 7.59 -3.41
CA HIS A 149 7.08 7.67 -4.24
C HIS A 149 7.89 6.37 -4.27
N GLY A 150 7.37 5.26 -3.72
CA GLY A 150 8.05 3.97 -3.72
C GLY A 150 9.31 3.92 -2.85
N THR A 151 9.48 4.86 -1.92
CA THR A 151 10.56 4.85 -0.93
C THR A 151 10.15 4.09 0.33
N LEU A 152 11.11 3.85 1.23
CA LEU A 152 10.90 3.05 2.43
C LEU A 152 11.36 3.83 3.67
N TYR A 153 10.50 3.90 4.67
CA TYR A 153 10.96 4.24 6.01
C TYR A 153 11.78 3.08 6.59
N ALA A 154 12.98 3.36 7.08
CA ALA A 154 13.71 2.42 7.90
C ALA A 154 13.02 2.24 9.26
N PRO A 155 13.14 1.08 9.95
CA PRO A 155 12.54 0.86 11.26
C PRO A 155 12.87 1.95 12.29
N ALA A 156 14.10 2.46 12.27
CA ALA A 156 14.53 3.54 13.16
C ALA A 156 13.80 4.88 12.86
N ALA A 157 13.49 5.17 11.59
CA ALA A 157 12.73 6.35 11.22
C ALA A 157 11.25 6.24 11.64
N ILE A 158 10.66 5.06 11.45
CA ILE A 158 9.29 4.77 11.94
C ILE A 158 9.26 4.95 13.46
N ARG A 159 10.24 4.38 14.18
CA ARG A 159 10.37 4.50 15.64
C ARG A 159 10.44 5.95 16.09
N ALA A 160 11.29 6.75 15.48
CA ALA A 160 11.44 8.15 15.86
C ALA A 160 10.14 8.96 15.68
N LEU A 161 9.39 8.68 14.62
CA LEU A 161 8.08 9.30 14.37
C LEU A 161 7.02 8.80 15.34
N ALA A 162 7.00 7.50 15.64
CA ALA A 162 6.06 6.89 16.56
C ALA A 162 6.29 7.35 18.01
N ASP A 163 7.55 7.39 18.48
CA ASP A 163 7.88 7.87 19.81
C ASP A 163 7.46 9.34 20.00
N LEU A 164 7.66 10.18 18.97
CA LEU A 164 7.18 11.56 18.98
C LEU A 164 5.65 11.63 19.04
N ALA A 165 4.95 10.86 18.22
CA ALA A 165 3.49 10.80 18.20
C ALA A 165 2.93 10.34 19.55
N HIS A 166 3.44 9.25 20.10
CA HIS A 166 3.01 8.70 21.38
C HIS A 166 3.29 9.67 22.56
N ALA A 167 4.42 10.38 22.55
CA ALA A 167 4.72 11.38 23.57
C ALA A 167 3.69 12.53 23.60
N HIS A 168 2.94 12.73 22.50
CA HIS A 168 1.86 13.71 22.39
C HIS A 168 0.46 13.09 22.43
N GLY A 169 0.35 11.80 22.73
CA GLY A 169 -0.92 11.08 22.84
C GLY A 169 -1.60 10.77 21.50
N LEU A 170 -0.85 10.77 20.39
CA LEU A 170 -1.35 10.36 19.08
C LEU A 170 -1.16 8.86 18.90
N ALA A 171 -2.12 8.20 18.24
CA ALA A 171 -1.92 6.86 17.72
C ALA A 171 -1.21 6.88 16.36
N VAL A 172 -0.51 5.79 16.02
CA VAL A 172 0.24 5.65 14.76
C VAL A 172 -0.46 4.66 13.83
N HIS A 173 -0.97 5.17 12.73
CA HIS A 173 -1.55 4.43 11.61
C HIS A 173 -0.49 4.21 10.53
N MET A 174 -0.49 3.02 9.92
CA MET A 174 0.32 2.74 8.74
C MET A 174 -0.56 2.27 7.59
N ASP A 175 -0.64 3.06 6.52
CA ASP A 175 -1.11 2.59 5.22
C ASP A 175 -0.08 1.65 4.64
N GLY A 176 -0.42 0.39 4.59
CA GLY A 176 0.38 -0.71 4.06
C GLY A 176 -0.17 -1.28 2.77
N ALA A 177 -0.76 -0.46 1.88
CA ALA A 177 -1.27 -0.91 0.58
C ALA A 177 -0.23 -1.71 -0.21
N ARG A 178 1.08 -1.43 0.02
CA ARG A 178 2.22 -2.18 -0.53
C ARG A 178 3.17 -2.68 0.55
N PHE A 179 2.63 -3.04 1.72
CA PHE A 179 3.42 -3.53 2.84
C PHE A 179 4.20 -4.81 2.50
N ALA A 180 3.64 -5.69 1.66
CA ALA A 180 4.35 -6.87 1.19
C ALA A 180 5.63 -6.51 0.41
N ASN A 181 5.57 -5.51 -0.49
CA ASN A 181 6.72 -5.02 -1.24
C ASN A 181 7.78 -4.38 -0.32
N ALA A 182 7.33 -3.60 0.66
CA ALA A 182 8.20 -3.02 1.69
C ALA A 182 8.88 -4.10 2.53
N SER A 183 8.13 -5.13 2.96
CA SER A 183 8.66 -6.27 3.71
C SER A 183 9.69 -7.06 2.91
N ALA A 184 9.39 -7.33 1.62
CA ALA A 184 10.33 -8.03 0.73
C ALA A 184 11.65 -7.27 0.55
N ALA A 185 11.57 -5.95 0.40
CA ALA A 185 12.78 -5.11 0.28
C ALA A 185 13.56 -5.04 1.60
N SER A 186 12.87 -4.93 2.73
CA SER A 186 13.47 -4.81 4.06
C SER A 186 14.08 -6.13 4.57
N ALA A 187 13.55 -7.27 4.12
CA ALA A 187 14.09 -8.59 4.45
C ALA A 187 15.55 -8.75 4.00
N ALA A 188 15.96 -8.13 2.89
CA ALA A 188 17.33 -8.09 2.43
C ALA A 188 18.30 -7.39 3.42
N HIS A 189 17.77 -6.60 4.32
CA HIS A 189 18.49 -5.90 5.40
C HIS A 189 18.28 -6.53 6.77
N GLY A 190 17.68 -7.74 6.83
CA GLY A 190 17.45 -8.48 8.06
C GLY A 190 16.24 -8.00 8.90
N HIS A 191 15.36 -7.17 8.33
CA HIS A 191 14.18 -6.69 9.05
C HIS A 191 12.96 -7.56 8.78
N SER A 192 12.30 -7.96 9.86
CA SER A 192 11.02 -8.69 9.82
C SER A 192 9.82 -7.74 9.66
N PRO A 193 8.62 -8.25 9.31
CA PRO A 193 7.38 -7.46 9.34
C PRO A 193 7.11 -6.80 10.69
N ALA A 194 7.47 -7.45 11.79
CA ALA A 194 7.34 -6.91 13.14
C ALA A 194 8.23 -5.67 13.37
N ASP A 195 9.45 -5.67 12.79
CA ASP A 195 10.39 -4.54 12.93
C ASP A 195 9.92 -3.29 12.17
N LEU A 196 9.15 -3.49 11.09
CA LEU A 196 8.54 -2.42 10.30
C LEU A 196 7.21 -1.90 10.90
N THR A 197 6.68 -2.54 11.93
CA THR A 197 5.36 -2.25 12.49
C THR A 197 5.41 -2.04 14.01
N TRP A 198 4.84 -2.94 14.77
CA TRP A 198 4.62 -2.75 16.21
C TRP A 198 5.91 -2.57 17.02
N ARG A 199 6.99 -3.25 16.64
CA ARG A 199 8.30 -3.01 17.28
C ARG A 199 8.83 -1.60 17.03
N ALA A 200 8.44 -0.98 15.94
CA ALA A 200 8.75 0.42 15.64
C ALA A 200 7.67 1.40 16.14
N GLY A 201 6.64 0.93 16.84
CA GLY A 201 5.63 1.78 17.47
C GLY A 201 4.37 2.01 16.63
N VAL A 202 4.12 1.24 15.57
CA VAL A 202 2.86 1.31 14.81
C VAL A 202 1.74 0.65 15.64
N ASP A 203 0.63 1.36 15.83
CA ASP A 203 -0.54 0.87 16.56
C ASP A 203 -1.49 0.06 15.66
N VAL A 204 -1.67 0.49 14.41
CA VAL A 204 -2.53 -0.20 13.43
C VAL A 204 -1.91 -0.15 12.04
N LEU A 205 -1.96 -1.29 11.35
CA LEU A 205 -1.53 -1.47 9.96
C LEU A 205 -2.73 -1.81 9.08
N CYS A 206 -2.90 -1.10 7.97
CA CYS A 206 -3.78 -1.50 6.88
C CYS A 206 -2.96 -2.31 5.86
N PHE A 207 -2.94 -3.63 5.98
CA PHE A 207 -2.11 -4.51 5.15
C PHE A 207 -2.82 -4.83 3.83
N GLY A 208 -2.27 -4.34 2.72
CA GLY A 208 -2.80 -4.53 1.38
C GLY A 208 -2.64 -5.95 0.85
N GLY A 209 -3.76 -6.59 0.51
CA GLY A 209 -3.78 -7.89 -0.14
C GLY A 209 -4.01 -7.81 -1.65
N THR A 210 -4.93 -6.96 -2.09
CA THR A 210 -5.37 -6.86 -3.49
C THR A 210 -4.21 -6.56 -4.44
N LYS A 211 -3.37 -5.57 -4.14
CA LYS A 211 -2.21 -5.22 -4.96
C LYS A 211 -1.13 -6.28 -5.01
N ASN A 212 -1.18 -7.26 -4.09
CA ASN A 212 -0.24 -8.38 -4.02
C ASN A 212 -0.84 -9.71 -4.47
N GLY A 213 -1.90 -9.67 -5.30
CA GLY A 213 -2.48 -10.83 -5.98
C GLY A 213 -3.72 -11.43 -5.33
N LEU A 214 -4.29 -10.83 -4.29
CA LEU A 214 -5.60 -11.23 -3.81
C LEU A 214 -6.71 -10.61 -4.65
N LEU A 215 -7.91 -11.20 -4.62
CA LEU A 215 -9.05 -10.73 -5.41
C LEU A 215 -9.57 -9.38 -4.89
N THR A 216 -10.02 -9.35 -3.65
CA THR A 216 -10.62 -8.18 -2.99
C THR A 216 -10.61 -8.37 -1.48
N THR A 217 -9.48 -8.16 -0.84
CA THR A 217 -9.42 -8.19 0.62
C THR A 217 -8.17 -7.52 1.14
N GLU A 218 -8.37 -6.67 2.13
CA GLU A 218 -7.31 -6.02 2.90
C GLU A 218 -7.45 -6.43 4.37
N ALA A 219 -6.35 -6.40 5.12
CA ALA A 219 -6.36 -6.72 6.54
C ALA A 219 -6.04 -5.48 7.38
N VAL A 220 -6.94 -5.09 8.27
CA VAL A 220 -6.66 -4.09 9.30
C VAL A 220 -6.16 -4.81 10.54
N VAL A 221 -4.91 -4.58 10.90
CA VAL A 221 -4.20 -5.29 11.98
C VAL A 221 -3.91 -4.32 13.11
N PHE A 222 -4.58 -4.50 14.23
CA PHE A 222 -4.35 -3.73 15.45
C PHE A 222 -3.33 -4.43 16.34
N PHE A 223 -2.18 -3.80 16.53
CA PHE A 223 -1.18 -4.20 17.52
C PHE A 223 -1.53 -3.65 18.90
N ASN A 224 -2.10 -2.45 18.96
CA ASN A 224 -2.71 -1.90 20.15
C ASN A 224 -4.19 -2.30 20.22
N LYS A 225 -4.48 -3.41 20.88
CA LYS A 225 -5.82 -4.00 20.94
C LYS A 225 -6.86 -3.11 21.63
N THR A 226 -6.45 -2.15 22.46
CA THR A 226 -7.39 -1.22 23.08
C THR A 226 -8.10 -0.33 22.08
N LEU A 227 -7.45 -0.05 20.93
CA LEU A 227 -8.00 0.72 19.83
C LEU A 227 -8.98 -0.09 18.94
N ALA A 228 -8.92 -1.42 19.04
CA ALA A 228 -9.81 -2.32 18.29
C ALA A 228 -11.16 -2.60 18.99
N ARG A 229 -11.37 -2.15 20.22
CA ARG A 229 -12.51 -2.54 21.08
C ARG A 229 -13.87 -2.54 20.38
N ASP A 230 -14.17 -1.51 19.59
CA ASP A 230 -15.45 -1.35 18.90
C ASP A 230 -15.32 -1.43 17.38
N PHE A 231 -14.18 -1.92 16.89
CA PHE A 231 -13.89 -1.89 15.45
C PHE A 231 -14.81 -2.81 14.65
N ALA A 232 -15.21 -3.96 15.19
CA ALA A 232 -16.18 -4.86 14.55
C ALA A 232 -17.51 -4.16 14.23
N TYR A 233 -17.98 -3.27 15.12
CA TYR A 233 -19.20 -2.48 14.88
C TYR A 233 -19.00 -1.48 13.73
N ARG A 234 -17.83 -0.84 13.63
CA ARG A 234 -17.47 0.07 12.52
C ARG A 234 -17.44 -0.67 11.19
N VAL A 235 -16.80 -1.84 11.15
CA VAL A 235 -16.77 -2.74 9.98
C VAL A 235 -18.19 -3.11 9.56
N LYS A 236 -19.07 -3.49 10.50
CA LYS A 236 -20.47 -3.81 10.21
C LYS A 236 -21.26 -2.61 9.72
N GLN A 237 -21.13 -1.46 10.37
CA GLN A 237 -21.83 -0.22 10.04
C GLN A 237 -21.45 0.30 8.64
N ALA A 238 -20.18 0.14 8.26
CA ALA A 238 -19.68 0.51 6.93
C ALA A 238 -20.02 -0.51 5.82
N GLY A 239 -20.76 -1.58 6.13
CA GLY A 239 -21.09 -2.61 5.16
C GLY A 239 -19.93 -3.53 4.78
N GLN A 240 -18.83 -3.51 5.54
CA GLN A 240 -17.60 -4.26 5.24
C GLN A 240 -17.57 -5.67 5.86
N LEU A 241 -18.48 -5.99 6.78
CA LEU A 241 -18.58 -7.34 7.33
C LEU A 241 -19.28 -8.28 6.33
N ALA A 242 -18.50 -9.01 5.56
CA ALA A 242 -19.01 -9.95 4.58
C ALA A 242 -19.67 -11.16 5.24
N SER A 243 -20.88 -11.54 4.80
CA SER A 243 -21.54 -12.75 5.32
C SER A 243 -20.75 -14.02 5.02
N LYS A 244 -20.08 -14.08 3.88
CA LYS A 244 -19.20 -15.19 3.47
C LYS A 244 -17.74 -14.81 3.68
N GLN A 245 -17.39 -14.38 4.91
CA GLN A 245 -16.05 -13.92 5.28
C GLN A 245 -14.95 -14.95 4.95
N ARG A 246 -15.27 -16.24 4.98
CA ARG A 246 -14.33 -17.33 4.64
C ARG A 246 -13.62 -17.14 3.29
N PHE A 247 -14.24 -16.48 2.31
CA PHE A 247 -13.59 -16.26 1.01
C PHE A 247 -12.49 -15.21 1.09
N ALA A 248 -12.65 -14.18 1.91
CA ALA A 248 -11.56 -13.25 2.19
C ALA A 248 -10.43 -13.96 2.95
N SER A 249 -10.79 -14.65 4.03
CA SER A 249 -9.84 -15.34 4.92
C SER A 249 -9.06 -16.45 4.23
N ALA A 250 -9.70 -17.22 3.35
CA ALA A 250 -9.05 -18.30 2.60
C ALA A 250 -7.90 -17.80 1.71
N GLN A 251 -8.07 -16.63 1.08
CA GLN A 251 -7.02 -16.02 0.28
C GLN A 251 -5.81 -15.66 1.15
N TRP A 252 -6.04 -15.06 2.32
CA TRP A 252 -4.98 -14.75 3.28
C TRP A 252 -4.28 -15.99 3.79
N CYS A 253 -5.03 -17.05 4.16
CA CYS A 253 -4.44 -18.33 4.55
C CYS A 253 -3.49 -18.84 3.47
N ALA A 254 -3.95 -18.88 2.21
CA ALA A 254 -3.17 -19.43 1.11
C ALA A 254 -1.85 -18.70 0.89
N ILE A 255 -1.86 -17.38 0.86
CA ILE A 255 -0.63 -16.62 0.58
C ILE A 255 0.32 -16.54 1.78
N LEU A 256 -0.20 -16.56 3.01
CA LEU A 256 0.62 -16.53 4.22
C LEU A 256 1.26 -17.90 4.49
N GLU A 257 0.51 -19.00 4.44
CA GLU A 257 1.01 -20.36 4.68
C GLU A 257 2.02 -20.80 3.61
N SER A 258 1.76 -20.50 2.35
CA SER A 258 2.69 -20.83 1.27
C SER A 258 3.89 -19.88 1.15
N GLY A 259 3.87 -18.76 1.85
CA GLY A 259 4.85 -17.67 1.69
C GLY A 259 4.71 -16.93 0.35
N ALA A 260 3.62 -17.14 -0.40
CA ALA A 260 3.40 -16.51 -1.70
C ALA A 260 3.34 -14.97 -1.59
N TRP A 261 2.78 -14.43 -0.50
CA TRP A 261 2.73 -12.99 -0.27
C TRP A 261 4.10 -12.30 -0.40
N LEU A 262 5.17 -12.95 0.10
CA LEU A 262 6.53 -12.41 0.05
C LEU A 262 7.21 -12.74 -1.29
N ARG A 263 6.95 -13.93 -1.87
CA ARG A 263 7.49 -14.30 -3.19
C ARG A 263 6.96 -13.38 -4.29
N HIS A 264 5.65 -13.11 -4.31
CA HIS A 264 5.01 -12.21 -5.28
C HIS A 264 5.55 -10.78 -5.15
N ALA A 265 5.66 -10.26 -3.94
CA ALA A 265 6.23 -8.95 -3.69
C ALA A 265 7.72 -8.87 -4.10
N THR A 266 8.52 -9.92 -3.80
CA THR A 266 9.92 -10.00 -4.21
C THR A 266 10.05 -10.03 -5.73
N HIS A 267 9.17 -10.79 -6.41
CA HIS A 267 9.12 -10.81 -7.87
C HIS A 267 8.81 -9.42 -8.45
N ALA A 268 7.76 -8.74 -7.98
CA ALA A 268 7.39 -7.40 -8.43
C ALA A 268 8.53 -6.39 -8.23
N ASN A 269 9.19 -6.41 -7.07
CA ASN A 269 10.36 -5.57 -6.78
C ASN A 269 11.55 -5.88 -7.72
N THR A 270 11.76 -7.16 -8.03
CA THR A 270 12.82 -7.61 -8.95
C THR A 270 12.55 -7.14 -10.36
N GLN A 271 11.30 -7.22 -10.83
CA GLN A 271 10.91 -6.75 -12.14
C GLN A 271 11.05 -5.22 -12.27
N ALA A 272 10.75 -4.46 -11.22
CA ALA A 272 11.00 -3.02 -11.21
C ALA A 272 12.50 -2.70 -11.34
N LYS A 273 13.37 -3.43 -10.65
CA LYS A 273 14.83 -3.26 -10.77
C LYS A 273 15.33 -3.62 -12.17
N LYS A 274 14.80 -4.69 -12.79
CA LYS A 274 15.12 -5.06 -14.18
C LYS A 274 14.68 -3.98 -15.16
N LEU A 275 13.45 -3.48 -15.02
CA LEU A 275 12.92 -2.38 -15.84
C LEU A 275 13.81 -1.15 -15.69
N ALA A 276 14.09 -0.69 -14.50
CA ALA A 276 14.97 0.46 -14.27
C ALA A 276 16.38 0.26 -14.88
N SER A 277 16.95 -0.94 -14.74
CA SER A 277 18.24 -1.28 -15.35
C SER A 277 18.20 -1.19 -16.87
N ALA A 278 17.11 -1.64 -17.51
CA ALA A 278 16.93 -1.60 -18.96
C ALA A 278 16.69 -0.17 -19.50
N LEU A 279 16.16 0.72 -18.65
CA LEU A 279 15.93 2.13 -18.97
C LEU A 279 17.17 2.99 -18.77
N ARG A 280 18.10 2.56 -17.91
CA ARG A 280 19.31 3.32 -17.57
C ARG A 280 20.18 3.51 -18.81
N GLY A 281 20.61 4.75 -19.03
CA GLY A 281 21.48 5.12 -20.12
C GLY A 281 20.79 5.28 -21.49
N LEU A 282 19.47 5.11 -21.57
CA LEU A 282 18.72 5.48 -22.77
C LEU A 282 18.66 7.01 -22.90
N SER A 283 19.12 7.55 -24.02
CA SER A 283 19.03 8.98 -24.30
C SER A 283 17.57 9.43 -24.26
N GLY A 284 17.28 10.52 -23.55
CA GLY A 284 15.91 11.03 -23.37
C GLY A 284 15.12 10.35 -22.25
N VAL A 285 15.73 9.43 -21.49
CA VAL A 285 15.12 8.81 -20.29
C VAL A 285 15.94 9.14 -19.07
N THR A 286 15.29 9.65 -18.01
CA THR A 286 15.93 9.90 -16.72
C THR A 286 15.19 9.11 -15.62
N LEU A 287 15.90 8.26 -14.91
CA LEU A 287 15.37 7.67 -13.67
C LEU A 287 15.35 8.76 -12.61
N LEU A 288 14.18 9.02 -12.00
CA LEU A 288 14.06 10.04 -10.96
C LEU A 288 14.70 9.60 -9.64
N HIS A 289 14.64 8.31 -9.34
CA HIS A 289 15.39 7.65 -8.27
C HIS A 289 15.47 6.14 -8.50
N GLU A 290 16.33 5.47 -7.78
CA GLU A 290 16.43 4.00 -7.84
C GLU A 290 15.20 3.35 -7.19
N PRO A 291 14.62 2.29 -7.80
CA PRO A 291 13.45 1.63 -7.26
C PRO A 291 13.80 0.84 -5.99
N ALA A 292 13.20 1.22 -4.87
CA ALA A 292 13.30 0.47 -3.62
C ALA A 292 12.29 -0.68 -3.56
N VAL A 293 11.13 -0.51 -4.24
CA VAL A 293 10.04 -1.48 -4.32
C VAL A 293 9.60 -1.67 -5.78
N ASN A 294 8.35 -2.02 -6.03
CA ASN A 294 7.80 -2.35 -7.34
C ASN A 294 7.46 -1.17 -8.27
N ALA A 295 7.84 0.05 -7.91
CA ALA A 295 7.59 1.26 -8.69
C ALA A 295 8.89 1.79 -9.32
N VAL A 296 8.84 2.15 -10.62
CA VAL A 296 9.91 2.84 -11.33
C VAL A 296 9.40 4.22 -11.73
N PHE A 297 10.12 5.26 -11.32
CA PHE A 297 9.79 6.64 -11.64
C PHE A 297 10.76 7.16 -12.69
N VAL A 298 10.21 7.60 -13.84
CA VAL A 298 10.98 8.03 -14.99
C VAL A 298 10.50 9.37 -15.52
N GLN A 299 11.41 10.20 -15.95
CA GLN A 299 11.10 11.36 -16.78
C GLN A 299 11.25 10.96 -18.26
N LEU A 300 10.21 11.24 -19.04
CA LEU A 300 10.16 10.99 -20.48
C LEU A 300 9.77 12.27 -21.23
N PRO A 301 10.28 12.48 -22.46
CA PRO A 301 9.74 13.52 -23.33
C PRO A 301 8.25 13.30 -23.60
N PRO A 302 7.42 14.36 -23.60
CA PRO A 302 5.97 14.23 -23.82
C PRO A 302 5.60 13.49 -25.09
N ALA A 303 6.30 13.76 -26.20
CA ALA A 303 6.09 13.08 -27.48
C ALA A 303 6.36 11.57 -27.39
N THR A 304 7.38 11.16 -26.63
CA THR A 304 7.70 9.74 -26.40
C THR A 304 6.58 9.06 -25.58
N ALA A 305 6.08 9.70 -24.54
CA ALA A 305 4.98 9.16 -23.74
C ALA A 305 3.70 9.02 -24.60
N GLN A 306 3.36 10.03 -25.41
CA GLN A 306 2.24 9.98 -26.35
C GLN A 306 2.38 8.85 -27.38
N ALA A 307 3.59 8.65 -27.93
CA ALA A 307 3.86 7.56 -28.85
C ALA A 307 3.69 6.17 -28.20
N LEU A 308 4.02 6.02 -26.92
CA LEU A 308 3.78 4.79 -26.15
C LEU A 308 2.28 4.59 -25.91
N PHE A 309 1.54 5.62 -25.50
CA PHE A 309 0.08 5.55 -25.34
C PHE A 309 -0.61 5.16 -26.64
N ALA A 310 -0.18 5.74 -27.78
CA ALA A 310 -0.72 5.38 -29.10
C ALA A 310 -0.43 3.92 -29.50
N ARG A 311 0.58 3.28 -28.92
CA ARG A 311 0.88 1.85 -29.09
C ARG A 311 0.09 0.95 -28.13
N GLY A 312 -0.68 1.54 -27.22
CA GLY A 312 -1.52 0.83 -26.26
C GLY A 312 -0.88 0.62 -24.89
N TRP A 313 0.27 1.23 -24.60
CA TRP A 313 0.84 1.20 -23.26
C TRP A 313 0.04 2.08 -22.31
N HIS A 314 -0.13 1.63 -21.06
CA HIS A 314 -0.81 2.36 -20.00
C HIS A 314 0.12 2.58 -18.81
N PHE A 315 0.34 3.83 -18.45
CA PHE A 315 1.04 4.29 -17.23
C PHE A 315 0.63 5.74 -16.94
N HIS A 316 0.90 6.23 -15.73
CA HIS A 316 0.37 7.53 -15.29
C HIS A 316 1.47 8.57 -15.03
N PRO A 317 1.22 9.85 -15.35
CA PRO A 317 2.01 10.96 -14.82
C PRO A 317 1.86 10.94 -13.27
N PHE A 318 2.94 11.26 -12.55
CA PHE A 318 2.93 11.17 -11.10
C PHE A 318 3.80 12.22 -10.38
N ILE A 319 4.95 12.59 -10.95
CA ILE A 319 5.87 13.57 -10.36
C ILE A 319 6.11 14.69 -11.36
N GLY A 320 5.63 15.90 -11.03
CA GLY A 320 5.75 17.05 -11.93
C GLY A 320 5.12 16.82 -13.30
N ASP A 321 5.50 17.62 -14.28
CA ASP A 321 4.83 17.63 -15.59
C ASP A 321 5.18 16.43 -16.50
N HIS A 322 6.34 15.81 -16.32
CA HIS A 322 6.87 14.77 -17.22
C HIS A 322 7.45 13.56 -16.49
N GLY A 323 7.19 13.45 -15.20
CA GLY A 323 7.57 12.30 -14.40
C GLY A 323 6.46 11.26 -14.37
N TYR A 324 6.73 10.07 -14.87
CA TYR A 324 5.78 8.97 -14.96
C TYR A 324 6.12 7.88 -13.98
N ARG A 325 5.08 7.21 -13.44
CA ARG A 325 5.21 6.02 -12.61
C ARG A 325 4.90 4.79 -13.44
N LEU A 326 5.84 3.85 -13.47
CA LEU A 326 5.70 2.53 -14.04
C LEU A 326 5.62 1.51 -12.89
N MET A 327 4.45 0.86 -12.72
CA MET A 327 4.23 -0.11 -11.66
C MET A 327 4.43 -1.54 -12.17
N CYS A 328 5.29 -2.31 -11.51
CA CYS A 328 5.38 -3.76 -11.68
C CYS A 328 4.47 -4.46 -10.66
N SER A 329 3.94 -5.61 -11.04
CA SER A 329 3.07 -6.44 -10.20
C SER A 329 3.63 -7.86 -10.06
N TRP A 330 2.97 -8.70 -9.28
CA TRP A 330 3.27 -10.12 -9.17
C TRP A 330 3.19 -10.85 -10.52
N ALA A 331 2.43 -10.32 -11.51
CA ALA A 331 2.24 -10.89 -12.83
C ALA A 331 3.16 -10.30 -13.92
N THR A 332 3.96 -9.27 -13.60
CA THR A 332 4.87 -8.66 -14.58
C THR A 332 5.94 -9.65 -15.04
N THR A 333 6.07 -9.84 -16.36
CA THR A 333 7.02 -10.78 -16.95
C THR A 333 8.20 -10.05 -17.60
N ASP A 334 9.31 -10.79 -17.81
CA ASP A 334 10.46 -10.28 -18.58
C ASP A 334 10.09 -9.93 -20.02
N ALA A 335 9.12 -10.65 -20.63
CA ALA A 335 8.63 -10.37 -21.97
C ALA A 335 7.98 -8.98 -22.06
N VAL A 336 7.08 -8.65 -21.11
CA VAL A 336 6.43 -7.33 -21.05
C VAL A 336 7.46 -6.20 -20.90
N ILE A 337 8.49 -6.39 -20.06
CA ILE A 337 9.57 -5.41 -19.91
C ILE A 337 10.34 -5.24 -21.22
N ASN A 338 10.69 -6.32 -21.91
CA ASN A 338 11.42 -6.28 -23.17
C ASN A 338 10.61 -5.60 -24.29
N ASP A 339 9.30 -5.88 -24.35
CA ASP A 339 8.38 -5.27 -25.32
C ASP A 339 8.28 -3.76 -25.06
N PHE A 340 8.13 -3.34 -23.78
CA PHE A 340 8.11 -1.93 -23.40
C PHE A 340 9.41 -1.20 -23.80
N VAL A 341 10.56 -1.80 -23.47
CA VAL A 341 11.87 -1.19 -23.79
C VAL A 341 12.08 -1.08 -25.30
N THR A 342 11.61 -2.07 -26.07
CA THR A 342 11.68 -2.05 -27.54
C THR A 342 10.81 -0.92 -28.11
N ASP A 343 9.57 -0.81 -27.65
CA ASP A 343 8.66 0.24 -28.09
C ASP A 343 9.13 1.64 -27.65
N LEU A 344 9.69 1.75 -26.44
CA LEU A 344 10.28 3.00 -25.95
C LEU A 344 11.46 3.45 -26.81
N LYS A 345 12.40 2.55 -27.12
CA LYS A 345 13.53 2.87 -28.00
C LYS A 345 13.06 3.32 -29.38
N SER A 346 12.05 2.67 -29.93
CA SER A 346 11.46 3.07 -31.21
C SER A 346 10.79 4.45 -31.15
N ALA A 347 10.09 4.75 -30.02
CA ALA A 347 9.45 6.04 -29.79
C ALA A 347 10.49 7.17 -29.65
N LEU A 348 11.59 6.92 -28.94
CA LEU A 348 12.68 7.88 -28.76
C LEU A 348 13.36 8.21 -30.11
N ASN A 349 13.61 7.20 -30.95
CA ASN A 349 14.22 7.39 -32.27
C ASN A 349 13.29 8.13 -33.26
N GLY A 350 11.98 7.92 -33.18
CA GLY A 350 10.99 8.62 -33.99
C GLY A 350 10.81 10.10 -33.64
N THR A 351 11.13 10.46 -32.38
CA THR A 351 11.03 11.85 -31.87
C THR A 351 12.24 12.71 -32.32
N VAL A 352 13.35 12.09 -32.71
CA VAL A 352 14.58 12.81 -33.15
C VAL A 352 14.48 13.27 -34.61
N LEU A 353 13.49 12.76 -35.38
CA LEU A 353 13.36 13.03 -36.83
C LEU A 353 12.23 14.03 -37.16
N SER A 354 11.61 14.66 -36.20
CA SER A 354 10.57 15.69 -36.37
C SER A 354 10.98 17.00 -35.66
#